data_a2449618f5611376f4e3dab8f8ac8089
#
_entry.id   a2449618f5611376f4e3dab8f8ac8089
#
_cell.length_a   1.000
_cell.length_b   1.000
_cell.length_c   1.000
_cell.angle_alpha   90.00
_cell.angle_beta   90.00
_cell.angle_gamma   90.00
#
_symmetry.space_group_name_H-M   'P 1'
#
loop_
_entity.id
_entity.type
_entity.pdbx_description
1 polymer ?
#
loop_
_entity_poly.entity_id
_entity_poly.type
_entity_poly.pdbx_seq_one_letter_code
_entity_poly.pdbx_strand_id
1 'polypeptide(L)'
;MAAGVRTMLPAALVVALLAACSGQEPPPPSGPPLPVDTTPQKPPVADTSERVASGNTRAAADIAAIAALGAAFDPNRSAANDLETAKVEAKRGNRRIVLELGDASCGECAALDEAIEGEAPLRHLRDAGFIWVKVDRSAAANADFLARYPGSAEAPAPHLLVLDADAQVLHEQSSGEGELLRKGKPDRRRIRAFLEEWTPPEQPATPEPASGG
;
A
#
# COMPACT_ATOMS: atom_id res chain seq x y z
N MET A 1 -33.00 -33.20 -40.21
CA MET A 1 -32.27 -34.45 -40.47
C MET A 1 -30.78 -34.18 -40.30
N ALA A 2 -30.08 -34.99 -39.56
CA ALA A 2 -28.67 -35.11 -39.25
C ALA A 2 -28.42 -34.73 -37.75
N ALA A 3 -28.45 -35.62 -36.88
CA ALA A 3 -27.61 -36.74 -36.45
C ALA A 3 -26.37 -36.26 -35.69
N GLY A 4 -26.48 -36.41 -34.34
CA GLY A 4 -25.44 -36.12 -33.37
C GLY A 4 -24.29 -37.13 -33.35
N VAL A 5 -23.16 -36.71 -32.93
CA VAL A 5 -22.06 -37.55 -32.52
C VAL A 5 -21.72 -37.28 -31.04
N ARG A 6 -22.07 -38.25 -30.22
CA ARG A 6 -21.61 -38.31 -28.83
C ARG A 6 -20.23 -38.98 -28.81
N THR A 7 -19.21 -38.27 -28.36
CA THR A 7 -17.90 -38.88 -28.10
C THR A 7 -17.79 -39.18 -26.62
N MET A 8 -17.75 -40.47 -26.28
CA MET A 8 -17.44 -40.99 -24.95
C MET A 8 -15.92 -40.91 -24.72
N LEU A 9 -15.49 -40.31 -23.63
CA LEU A 9 -14.13 -40.46 -23.10
C LEU A 9 -14.09 -41.61 -22.09
N PRO A 10 -13.04 -42.42 -22.11
CA PRO A 10 -12.86 -43.46 -21.11
C PRO A 10 -12.25 -42.92 -19.80
N ALA A 11 -12.72 -43.49 -18.71
CA ALA A 11 -12.22 -43.31 -17.36
C ALA A 11 -10.80 -43.85 -17.21
N ALA A 12 -9.85 -42.99 -16.86
CA ALA A 12 -8.50 -43.42 -16.47
C ALA A 12 -8.44 -43.65 -14.95
N LEU A 13 -8.10 -44.86 -14.61
CA LEU A 13 -7.90 -45.39 -13.25
C LEU A 13 -6.58 -44.80 -12.70
N VAL A 14 -6.63 -43.96 -11.67
CA VAL A 14 -5.44 -43.47 -10.96
C VAL A 14 -5.20 -44.39 -9.75
N VAL A 15 -4.14 -45.17 -9.83
CA VAL A 15 -3.61 -45.97 -8.72
C VAL A 15 -2.78 -45.06 -7.81
N ALA A 16 -3.23 -44.88 -6.58
CA ALA A 16 -2.50 -44.17 -5.55
C ALA A 16 -1.45 -45.09 -4.92
N LEU A 17 -0.17 -44.80 -5.11
CA LEU A 17 0.93 -45.37 -4.33
C LEU A 17 1.07 -44.61 -3.01
N LEU A 18 0.74 -45.29 -1.91
CA LEU A 18 1.06 -44.83 -0.56
C LEU A 18 2.52 -45.22 -0.25
N ALA A 19 3.42 -44.26 -0.25
CA ALA A 19 4.77 -44.41 0.28
C ALA A 19 4.74 -44.16 1.80
N ALA A 20 4.90 -45.20 2.59
CA ALA A 20 5.09 -45.12 4.03
C ALA A 20 6.51 -44.66 4.33
N CYS A 21 6.66 -43.44 4.82
CA CYS A 21 7.91 -42.96 5.43
C CYS A 21 7.95 -43.44 6.87
N SER A 22 8.73 -44.49 7.12
CA SER A 22 9.11 -44.93 8.48
C SER A 22 10.10 -43.88 9.04
N GLY A 23 9.63 -43.06 9.95
CA GLY A 23 10.49 -42.19 10.73
C GLY A 23 11.33 -43.01 11.73
N GLN A 24 12.61 -43.07 11.48
CA GLN A 24 13.59 -43.66 12.39
C GLN A 24 13.99 -42.58 13.38
N GLU A 25 13.61 -42.78 14.64
CA GLU A 25 14.00 -41.93 15.77
C GLU A 25 15.51 -42.11 16.00
N PRO A 26 16.30 -41.04 16.12
CA PRO A 26 17.71 -41.14 16.44
C PRO A 26 17.87 -41.67 17.89
N PRO A 27 18.88 -42.53 18.17
CA PRO A 27 19.12 -43.01 19.50
C PRO A 27 19.53 -41.87 20.46
N PRO A 28 19.15 -41.98 21.75
CA PRO A 28 19.52 -40.96 22.73
C PRO A 28 21.05 -40.92 22.94
N PRO A 29 21.63 -39.73 23.15
CA PRO A 29 23.06 -39.61 23.39
C PRO A 29 23.45 -40.24 24.71
N SER A 30 24.27 -41.30 24.66
CA SER A 30 24.89 -41.93 25.82
C SER A 30 26.15 -41.14 26.19
N GLY A 31 25.99 -40.12 27.02
CA GLY A 31 27.08 -39.38 27.63
C GLY A 31 26.77 -39.14 29.12
N PRO A 32 27.78 -39.17 30.02
CA PRO A 32 27.56 -38.81 31.42
C PRO A 32 27.06 -37.39 31.53
N PRO A 33 26.15 -37.05 32.46
CA PRO A 33 25.65 -35.68 32.64
C PRO A 33 26.80 -34.76 32.97
N LEU A 34 26.89 -33.65 32.20
CA LEU A 34 27.81 -32.58 32.49
C LEU A 34 27.43 -31.93 33.82
N PRO A 35 28.41 -31.50 34.65
CA PRO A 35 28.11 -30.84 35.90
C PRO A 35 27.30 -29.58 35.65
N VAL A 36 26.14 -29.48 36.27
CA VAL A 36 25.31 -28.29 36.27
C VAL A 36 26.03 -27.24 37.11
N ASP A 37 26.51 -26.19 36.46
CA ASP A 37 27.05 -24.99 37.12
C ASP A 37 25.90 -24.26 37.84
N THR A 38 25.83 -24.44 39.17
CA THR A 38 24.83 -23.81 40.03
C THR A 38 25.27 -22.44 40.53
N THR A 39 26.13 -21.75 39.80
CA THR A 39 26.45 -20.36 40.13
C THR A 39 25.17 -19.52 39.92
N PRO A 40 24.73 -18.76 40.94
CA PRO A 40 23.57 -17.88 40.78
C PRO A 40 23.87 -16.84 39.70
N GLN A 41 23.33 -17.07 38.51
CA GLN A 41 23.41 -16.09 37.45
C GLN A 41 22.53 -14.91 37.84
N LYS A 42 23.19 -13.77 38.13
CA LYS A 42 22.50 -12.49 38.31
C LYS A 42 21.61 -12.28 37.10
N PRO A 43 20.28 -12.01 37.26
CA PRO A 43 19.39 -11.80 36.11
C PRO A 43 20.02 -10.70 35.25
N PRO A 44 19.95 -10.86 33.90
CA PRO A 44 20.43 -9.81 33.01
C PRO A 44 19.67 -8.55 33.38
N VAL A 45 20.40 -7.52 33.77
CA VAL A 45 19.86 -6.18 33.90
C VAL A 45 19.37 -5.85 32.51
N ALA A 46 18.04 -5.76 32.33
CA ALA A 46 17.47 -5.24 31.10
C ALA A 46 18.14 -3.89 30.90
N ASP A 47 18.92 -3.80 29.82
CA ASP A 47 19.48 -2.52 29.39
C ASP A 47 18.31 -1.67 28.92
N THR A 48 17.70 -0.95 29.84
CA THR A 48 16.72 0.10 29.59
C THR A 48 17.43 1.36 29.11
N SER A 49 18.42 1.22 28.26
CA SER A 49 18.77 2.27 27.33
C SER A 49 17.60 2.37 26.38
N GLU A 50 16.50 2.96 26.82
CA GLU A 50 15.55 3.59 25.92
C GLU A 50 16.40 4.48 25.03
N ARG A 51 16.66 3.97 23.82
CA ARG A 51 17.01 4.86 22.72
C ARG A 51 15.83 5.79 22.61
N VAL A 52 15.98 6.97 23.18
CA VAL A 52 15.11 8.09 22.87
C VAL A 52 15.25 8.26 21.36
N ALA A 53 14.35 7.61 20.64
CA ALA A 53 14.24 7.83 19.22
C ALA A 53 14.07 9.33 19.08
N SER A 54 15.03 9.98 18.46
CA SER A 54 14.91 11.37 18.07
C SER A 54 13.52 11.51 17.47
N GLY A 55 12.69 12.44 17.98
CA GLY A 55 11.24 12.49 17.73
C GLY A 55 10.79 12.58 16.26
N ASN A 56 11.72 12.34 15.34
CA ASN A 56 11.52 12.34 13.89
C ASN A 56 11.75 10.96 13.26
N THR A 57 12.09 9.91 14.01
CA THR A 57 12.24 8.55 13.45
C THR A 57 10.90 7.84 13.49
N ARG A 58 10.33 7.58 12.31
CA ARG A 58 9.09 6.80 12.18
C ARG A 58 9.32 5.37 12.66
N ALA A 59 8.37 4.84 13.43
CA ALA A 59 8.35 3.41 13.70
C ALA A 59 8.16 2.64 12.39
N ALA A 60 8.80 1.47 12.26
CA ALA A 60 8.66 0.64 11.06
C ALA A 60 7.19 0.28 10.74
N ALA A 61 6.36 0.14 11.78
CA ALA A 61 4.92 -0.10 11.64
C ALA A 61 4.20 1.08 10.97
N ASP A 62 4.56 2.33 11.29
CA ASP A 62 3.96 3.52 10.67
C ASP A 62 4.32 3.61 9.17
N ILE A 63 5.58 3.30 8.83
CA ILE A 63 6.03 3.27 7.44
C ILE A 63 5.25 2.21 6.65
N ALA A 64 5.08 1.02 7.20
CA ALA A 64 4.34 -0.06 6.58
C ALA A 64 2.84 0.29 6.42
N ALA A 65 2.23 0.94 7.41
CA ALA A 65 0.85 1.38 7.35
C ALA A 65 0.63 2.41 6.23
N ILE A 66 1.55 3.37 6.07
CA ILE A 66 1.48 4.37 4.99
C ILE A 66 1.65 3.71 3.63
N ALA A 67 2.63 2.82 3.48
CA ALA A 67 2.86 2.11 2.22
C ALA A 67 1.63 1.27 1.81
N ALA A 68 0.91 0.71 2.78
CA ALA A 68 -0.29 -0.07 2.52
C ALA A 68 -1.47 0.75 1.96
N LEU A 69 -1.51 2.09 2.18
CA LEU A 69 -2.59 2.95 1.69
C LEU A 69 -2.68 2.96 0.16
N GLY A 70 -1.53 2.98 -0.51
CA GLY A 70 -1.43 3.05 -1.97
C GLY A 70 -1.09 1.72 -2.65
N ALA A 71 -0.97 0.62 -1.91
CA ALA A 71 -0.45 -0.64 -2.46
C ALA A 71 -1.43 -1.34 -3.40
N ALA A 72 -2.71 -1.42 -3.04
CA ALA A 72 -3.73 -2.10 -3.82
C ALA A 72 -5.13 -1.62 -3.45
N PHE A 73 -6.09 -1.82 -4.35
CA PHE A 73 -7.51 -1.75 -4.02
C PHE A 73 -7.88 -2.97 -3.18
N ASP A 74 -8.34 -2.74 -1.95
CA ASP A 74 -8.74 -3.82 -1.03
C ASP A 74 -10.17 -3.52 -0.51
N PRO A 75 -11.15 -4.35 -0.87
CA PRO A 75 -12.54 -4.15 -0.46
C PRO A 75 -12.77 -4.29 1.06
N ASN A 76 -11.79 -4.81 1.79
CA ASN A 76 -11.86 -4.94 3.26
C ASN A 76 -11.30 -3.70 4.00
N ARG A 77 -10.68 -2.77 3.28
CA ARG A 77 -10.16 -1.54 3.89
C ARG A 77 -11.25 -0.49 4.02
N SER A 78 -11.18 0.28 5.11
CA SER A 78 -12.03 1.44 5.33
C SER A 78 -11.37 2.69 4.76
N ALA A 79 -11.89 3.22 3.67
CA ALA A 79 -11.39 4.45 3.06
C ALA A 79 -11.43 5.65 4.04
N ALA A 80 -12.39 5.67 4.96
CA ALA A 80 -12.47 6.71 5.99
C ALA A 80 -11.28 6.64 6.97
N ASN A 81 -10.93 5.44 7.45
CA ASN A 81 -9.79 5.25 8.35
C ASN A 81 -8.47 5.50 7.62
N ASP A 82 -8.37 5.10 6.37
CA ASP A 82 -7.20 5.33 5.54
C ASP A 82 -6.95 6.82 5.31
N LEU A 83 -8.03 7.59 5.07
CA LEU A 83 -7.93 9.04 4.95
C LEU A 83 -7.45 9.70 6.25
N GLU A 84 -7.93 9.28 7.42
CA GLU A 84 -7.45 9.82 8.70
C GLU A 84 -5.95 9.53 8.90
N THR A 85 -5.48 8.35 8.55
CA THR A 85 -4.05 8.01 8.56
C THR A 85 -3.27 8.91 7.58
N ALA A 86 -3.78 9.09 6.37
CA ALA A 86 -3.17 9.92 5.35
C ALA A 86 -3.06 11.40 5.77
N LYS A 87 -4.08 11.95 6.45
CA LYS A 87 -4.07 13.33 6.97
C LYS A 87 -2.95 13.56 7.97
N VAL A 88 -2.73 12.64 8.89
CA VAL A 88 -1.64 12.72 9.87
C VAL A 88 -0.29 12.80 9.16
N GLU A 89 -0.08 11.94 8.18
CA GLU A 89 1.17 11.88 7.44
C GLU A 89 1.36 13.05 6.46
N ALA A 90 0.29 13.52 5.85
CA ALA A 90 0.31 14.68 4.98
C ALA A 90 0.74 15.93 5.76
N LYS A 91 0.18 16.16 6.95
CA LYS A 91 0.57 17.26 7.85
C LYS A 91 2.02 17.16 8.28
N ARG A 92 2.46 15.95 8.66
CA ARG A 92 3.84 15.73 9.12
C ARG A 92 4.88 16.00 8.03
N GLY A 93 4.57 15.59 6.80
CA GLY A 93 5.52 15.64 5.68
C GLY A 93 5.32 16.78 4.70
N ASN A 94 4.43 17.75 4.99
CA ASN A 94 4.02 18.77 4.03
C ASN A 94 3.66 18.17 2.66
N ARG A 95 2.77 17.15 2.67
CA ARG A 95 2.33 16.46 1.47
C ARG A 95 0.84 16.66 1.25
N ARG A 96 0.40 16.51 0.02
CA ARG A 96 -1.04 16.39 -0.31
C ARG A 96 -1.47 14.95 -0.25
N ILE A 97 -2.78 14.73 -0.28
CA ILE A 97 -3.35 13.38 -0.34
C ILE A 97 -3.94 13.21 -1.73
N VAL A 98 -3.67 12.08 -2.36
CA VAL A 98 -4.38 11.64 -3.57
C VAL A 98 -5.25 10.47 -3.20
N LEU A 99 -6.58 10.61 -3.40
CA LEU A 99 -7.47 9.46 -3.40
C LEU A 99 -7.58 8.96 -4.84
N GLU A 100 -7.14 7.74 -5.07
CA GLU A 100 -7.35 7.04 -6.34
C GLU A 100 -8.56 6.14 -6.19
N LEU A 101 -9.64 6.48 -6.91
CA LEU A 101 -10.90 5.77 -6.87
C LEU A 101 -10.95 4.75 -8.01
N GLY A 102 -11.09 3.50 -7.66
CA GLY A 102 -11.12 2.38 -8.60
C GLY A 102 -11.53 1.09 -7.92
N ASP A 103 -11.10 -0.02 -8.47
CA ASP A 103 -11.25 -1.36 -7.90
C ASP A 103 -10.16 -2.30 -8.45
N ALA A 104 -10.08 -3.51 -7.92
CA ALA A 104 -9.06 -4.49 -8.30
C ALA A 104 -9.13 -4.94 -9.78
N SER A 105 -10.25 -4.71 -10.48
CA SER A 105 -10.41 -5.04 -11.90
C SER A 105 -10.05 -3.89 -12.85
N CYS A 106 -9.71 -2.71 -12.31
CA CYS A 106 -9.40 -1.51 -13.08
C CYS A 106 -8.06 -1.64 -13.81
N GLY A 107 -8.07 -2.01 -15.07
CA GLY A 107 -6.86 -2.14 -15.89
C GLY A 107 -6.13 -0.81 -16.13
N GLU A 108 -6.86 0.31 -16.21
CA GLU A 108 -6.27 1.65 -16.37
C GLU A 108 -5.61 2.15 -15.08
N CYS A 109 -6.15 1.77 -13.90
CA CYS A 109 -5.50 2.02 -12.62
C CYS A 109 -4.16 1.28 -12.54
N ALA A 110 -4.14 0.00 -12.88
CA ALA A 110 -2.91 -0.79 -12.91
C ALA A 110 -1.88 -0.21 -13.90
N ALA A 111 -2.33 0.27 -15.06
CA ALA A 111 -1.46 0.89 -16.05
C ALA A 111 -0.89 2.24 -15.54
N LEU A 112 -1.68 3.02 -14.80
CA LEU A 112 -1.21 4.26 -14.17
C LEU A 112 -0.14 3.97 -13.13
N ASP A 113 -0.37 2.98 -12.26
CA ASP A 113 0.61 2.52 -11.27
C ASP A 113 1.93 2.10 -11.94
N GLU A 114 1.83 1.23 -12.96
CA GLU A 114 3.01 0.77 -13.71
C GLU A 114 3.78 1.94 -14.33
N ALA A 115 3.09 2.93 -14.87
CA ALA A 115 3.71 4.09 -15.47
C ALA A 115 4.48 4.94 -14.43
N ILE A 116 3.93 5.09 -13.23
CA ILE A 116 4.58 5.85 -12.14
C ILE A 116 5.73 5.03 -11.54
N GLU A 117 5.50 3.75 -11.21
CA GLU A 117 6.50 2.89 -10.61
C GLU A 117 7.68 2.59 -11.54
N GLY A 118 7.39 2.48 -12.84
CA GLY A 118 8.40 2.18 -13.86
C GLY A 118 9.38 3.32 -14.13
N GLU A 119 9.09 4.56 -13.68
CA GLU A 119 9.95 5.72 -13.88
C GLU A 119 10.39 6.35 -12.55
N ALA A 120 11.67 6.23 -12.23
CA ALA A 120 12.22 6.79 -10.98
C ALA A 120 11.86 8.28 -10.75
N PRO A 121 11.88 9.18 -11.76
CA PRO A 121 11.47 10.57 -11.56
C PRO A 121 9.99 10.75 -11.20
N LEU A 122 9.08 9.95 -11.80
CA LEU A 122 7.64 10.02 -11.48
C LEU A 122 7.38 9.48 -10.07
N ARG A 123 7.99 8.34 -9.74
CA ARG A 123 7.90 7.76 -8.40
C ARG A 123 8.43 8.74 -7.35
N HIS A 124 9.56 9.40 -7.60
CA HIS A 124 10.10 10.39 -6.70
C HIS A 124 9.15 11.58 -6.47
N LEU A 125 8.55 12.12 -7.53
CA LEU A 125 7.55 13.21 -7.43
C LEU A 125 6.34 12.78 -6.62
N ARG A 126 5.80 11.58 -6.88
CA ARG A 126 4.68 11.02 -6.11
C ARG A 126 5.04 10.88 -4.64
N ASP A 127 6.15 10.22 -4.32
CA ASP A 127 6.52 9.90 -2.94
C ASP A 127 6.90 11.15 -2.12
N ALA A 128 7.51 12.13 -2.77
CA ALA A 128 7.87 13.40 -2.12
C ALA A 128 6.65 14.30 -1.89
N GLY A 129 5.73 14.37 -2.87
CA GLY A 129 4.62 15.33 -2.85
C GLY A 129 3.32 14.82 -2.25
N PHE A 130 3.12 13.49 -2.16
CA PHE A 130 1.80 12.95 -1.89
C PHE A 130 1.79 11.76 -0.93
N ILE A 131 0.65 11.60 -0.25
CA ILE A 131 0.19 10.35 0.35
C ILE A 131 -0.85 9.77 -0.60
N TRP A 132 -0.52 8.66 -1.24
CA TRP A 132 -1.43 8.00 -2.19
C TRP A 132 -2.30 7.01 -1.46
N VAL A 133 -3.63 7.10 -1.66
CA VAL A 133 -4.63 6.25 -1.00
C VAL A 133 -5.52 5.64 -2.08
N LYS A 134 -5.53 4.32 -2.17
CA LYS A 134 -6.44 3.58 -3.05
C LYS A 134 -7.76 3.32 -2.35
N VAL A 135 -8.84 3.75 -2.98
CA VAL A 135 -10.21 3.59 -2.48
C VAL A 135 -10.96 2.62 -3.38
N ASP A 136 -11.28 1.45 -2.84
CA ASP A 136 -12.09 0.46 -3.55
C ASP A 136 -13.55 0.89 -3.58
N ARG A 137 -14.05 1.22 -4.79
CA ARG A 137 -15.42 1.67 -5.02
C ARG A 137 -16.44 0.53 -5.02
N SER A 138 -16.00 -0.70 -5.20
CA SER A 138 -16.87 -1.88 -5.17
C SER A 138 -17.24 -2.29 -3.75
N ALA A 139 -16.49 -1.82 -2.76
CA ALA A 139 -16.71 -2.13 -1.35
C ALA A 139 -17.92 -1.37 -0.81
N ALA A 140 -18.99 -2.10 -0.43
CA ALA A 140 -20.18 -1.49 0.16
C ALA A 140 -19.87 -0.68 1.44
N ALA A 141 -18.84 -1.06 2.19
CA ALA A 141 -18.38 -0.33 3.38
C ALA A 141 -17.86 1.08 3.07
N ASN A 142 -17.49 1.36 1.83
CA ASN A 142 -16.99 2.67 1.40
C ASN A 142 -18.10 3.58 0.81
N ALA A 143 -19.35 3.11 0.71
CA ALA A 143 -20.44 3.88 0.08
C ALA A 143 -20.65 5.26 0.75
N ASP A 144 -20.72 5.31 2.08
CA ASP A 144 -20.90 6.56 2.83
C ASP A 144 -19.67 7.49 2.70
N PHE A 145 -18.49 6.90 2.54
CA PHE A 145 -17.27 7.67 2.26
C PHE A 145 -17.34 8.32 0.89
N LEU A 146 -17.70 7.56 -0.13
CA LEU A 146 -17.81 8.03 -1.51
C LEU A 146 -18.91 9.06 -1.69
N ALA A 147 -20.00 8.97 -0.93
CA ALA A 147 -21.09 9.95 -0.95
C ALA A 147 -20.65 11.38 -0.55
N ARG A 148 -19.49 11.53 0.09
CA ARG A 148 -18.90 12.84 0.40
C ARG A 148 -18.28 13.53 -0.82
N TYR A 149 -18.07 12.79 -1.90
CA TYR A 149 -17.47 13.25 -3.15
C TYR A 149 -18.44 13.01 -4.31
N PRO A 150 -19.46 13.88 -4.49
CA PRO A 150 -20.52 13.67 -5.49
C PRO A 150 -19.95 13.53 -6.91
N GLY A 151 -20.44 12.53 -7.65
CA GLY A 151 -19.96 12.23 -9.00
C GLY A 151 -18.70 11.35 -9.07
N SER A 152 -17.93 11.25 -8.01
CA SER A 152 -16.67 10.48 -8.02
C SER A 152 -16.90 8.97 -8.05
N ALA A 153 -18.02 8.49 -7.50
CA ALA A 153 -18.35 7.07 -7.51
C ALA A 153 -18.65 6.55 -8.92
N GLU A 154 -19.24 7.38 -9.78
CA GLU A 154 -19.66 7.06 -11.15
C GLU A 154 -18.62 7.46 -12.20
N ALA A 155 -17.61 8.23 -11.80
CA ALA A 155 -16.56 8.68 -12.70
C ALA A 155 -15.76 7.50 -13.28
N PRO A 156 -15.27 7.58 -14.54
CA PRO A 156 -14.36 6.57 -15.08
C PRO A 156 -13.13 6.38 -14.19
N ALA A 157 -12.74 5.12 -13.94
CA ALA A 157 -11.55 4.82 -13.14
C ALA A 157 -10.28 4.76 -14.04
N PRO A 158 -9.10 5.13 -13.50
CA PRO A 158 -8.89 5.75 -12.19
C PRO A 158 -9.45 7.18 -12.15
N HIS A 159 -10.13 7.53 -11.07
CA HIS A 159 -10.53 8.91 -10.80
C HIS A 159 -9.72 9.41 -9.60
N LEU A 160 -9.03 10.53 -9.74
CA LEU A 160 -8.13 11.04 -8.73
C LEU A 160 -8.71 12.29 -8.08
N LEU A 161 -8.72 12.34 -6.76
CA LEU A 161 -9.00 13.54 -5.99
C LEU A 161 -7.73 13.98 -5.28
N VAL A 162 -7.29 15.22 -5.54
CA VAL A 162 -6.19 15.83 -4.80
C VAL A 162 -6.77 16.59 -3.63
N LEU A 163 -6.34 16.24 -2.43
CA LEU A 163 -6.79 16.87 -1.19
C LEU A 163 -5.61 17.56 -0.51
N ASP A 164 -5.92 18.60 0.28
CA ASP A 164 -4.97 19.10 1.27
C ASP A 164 -4.87 18.17 2.49
N ALA A 165 -4.03 18.55 3.45
CA ALA A 165 -3.83 17.76 4.67
C ALA A 165 -5.03 17.79 5.63
N ASP A 166 -6.03 18.64 5.40
CA ASP A 166 -7.30 18.69 6.13
C ASP A 166 -8.44 17.98 5.39
N ALA A 167 -8.11 17.31 4.27
CA ALA A 167 -9.03 16.59 3.39
C ALA A 167 -10.00 17.48 2.61
N GLN A 168 -9.66 18.76 2.38
CA GLN A 168 -10.39 19.61 1.45
C GLN A 168 -9.98 19.27 0.03
N VAL A 169 -10.96 19.12 -0.86
CA VAL A 169 -10.70 18.85 -2.28
C VAL A 169 -10.09 20.08 -2.93
N LEU A 170 -8.90 19.93 -3.48
CA LEU A 170 -8.20 20.96 -4.25
C LEU A 170 -8.41 20.78 -5.75
N HIS A 171 -8.50 19.53 -6.21
CA HIS A 171 -8.63 19.20 -7.61
C HIS A 171 -9.25 17.82 -7.82
N GLU A 172 -10.00 17.69 -8.90
CA GLU A 172 -10.47 16.43 -9.45
C GLU A 172 -9.79 16.16 -10.78
N GLN A 173 -9.15 15.02 -10.91
CA GLN A 173 -8.49 14.58 -12.13
C GLN A 173 -9.19 13.36 -12.70
N SER A 174 -9.86 13.54 -13.80
CA SER A 174 -10.37 12.41 -14.59
C SER A 174 -9.22 11.69 -15.28
N SER A 175 -9.34 10.38 -15.41
CA SER A 175 -8.41 9.59 -16.21
C SER A 175 -8.79 9.55 -17.69
N GLY A 176 -9.86 10.25 -18.09
CA GLY A 176 -10.40 10.23 -19.46
C GLY A 176 -9.38 10.61 -20.52
N GLU A 177 -9.74 10.34 -21.78
CA GLU A 177 -8.90 10.69 -22.94
C GLU A 177 -8.63 12.21 -22.97
N GLY A 178 -7.39 12.55 -23.11
CA GLY A 178 -6.95 13.95 -23.07
C GLY A 178 -6.47 14.43 -21.70
N GLU A 179 -6.75 13.68 -20.66
CA GLU A 179 -6.32 13.93 -19.27
C GLU A 179 -5.00 13.21 -18.97
N LEU A 180 -5.01 12.16 -18.15
CA LEU A 180 -3.82 11.37 -17.86
C LEU A 180 -3.57 10.27 -18.89
N LEU A 181 -4.61 9.87 -19.63
CA LEU A 181 -4.52 8.85 -20.66
C LEU A 181 -4.49 9.46 -22.06
N ARG A 182 -3.84 8.74 -22.95
CA ARG A 182 -3.86 8.99 -24.38
C ARG A 182 -4.01 7.68 -25.13
N LYS A 183 -5.10 7.52 -25.87
CA LYS A 183 -5.45 6.27 -26.57
C LYS A 183 -5.48 5.08 -25.61
N GLY A 184 -6.11 5.25 -24.47
CA GLY A 184 -6.23 4.23 -23.43
C GLY A 184 -4.93 3.86 -22.72
N LYS A 185 -3.84 4.63 -22.89
CA LYS A 185 -2.54 4.39 -22.24
C LYS A 185 -2.12 5.60 -21.42
N PRO A 186 -1.47 5.41 -20.26
CA PRO A 186 -0.93 6.50 -19.46
C PRO A 186 0.05 7.37 -20.27
N ASP A 187 -0.17 8.68 -20.25
CA ASP A 187 0.73 9.66 -20.85
C ASP A 187 1.68 10.19 -19.76
N ARG A 188 2.92 9.71 -19.76
CA ARG A 188 3.93 10.05 -18.77
C ARG A 188 4.21 11.53 -18.63
N ARG A 189 4.09 12.30 -19.72
CA ARG A 189 4.29 13.75 -19.67
C ARG A 189 3.16 14.44 -18.91
N ARG A 190 1.92 13.98 -19.10
CA ARG A 190 0.75 14.51 -18.38
C ARG A 190 0.76 14.10 -16.93
N ILE A 191 1.13 12.85 -16.64
CA ILE A 191 1.30 12.38 -15.26
C ILE A 191 2.36 13.22 -14.54
N ARG A 192 3.49 13.49 -15.18
CA ARG A 192 4.52 14.36 -14.64
C ARG A 192 3.98 15.76 -14.36
N ALA A 193 3.34 16.39 -15.36
CA ALA A 193 2.76 17.71 -15.21
C ALA A 193 1.75 17.79 -14.06
N PHE A 194 0.88 16.78 -13.95
CA PHE A 194 -0.05 16.66 -12.82
C PHE A 194 0.68 16.59 -11.47
N LEU A 195 1.68 15.72 -11.35
CA LEU A 195 2.43 15.59 -10.10
C LEU A 195 3.20 16.88 -9.75
N GLU A 196 3.82 17.55 -10.72
CA GLU A 196 4.55 18.81 -10.52
C GLU A 196 3.59 19.93 -10.12
N GLU A 197 2.45 20.07 -10.80
CA GLU A 197 1.45 21.10 -10.53
C GLU A 197 0.86 20.98 -9.12
N TRP A 198 0.60 19.73 -8.69
CA TRP A 198 -0.08 19.47 -7.42
C TRP A 198 0.87 19.11 -6.27
N THR A 199 2.18 19.13 -6.45
CA THR A 199 3.15 19.06 -5.34
C THR A 199 3.03 20.31 -4.47
N PRO A 200 2.94 20.18 -3.13
CA PRO A 200 2.93 21.36 -2.25
C PRO A 200 4.19 22.20 -2.42
N PRO A 201 4.10 23.51 -2.28
CA PRO A 201 5.30 24.34 -2.23
C PRO A 201 6.20 23.93 -1.06
N GLU A 202 7.50 24.03 -1.25
CA GLU A 202 8.47 23.77 -0.19
C GLU A 202 8.20 24.74 0.98
N GLN A 203 8.03 24.18 2.19
CA GLN A 203 7.89 25.04 3.36
C GLN A 203 9.23 25.73 3.64
N PRO A 204 9.23 27.04 3.90
CA PRO A 204 10.44 27.70 4.34
C PRO A 204 10.95 27.00 5.61
N ALA A 205 12.23 26.70 5.64
CA ALA A 205 12.86 26.07 6.79
C ALA A 205 12.47 26.84 8.06
N THR A 206 11.84 26.16 9.02
CA THR A 206 11.57 26.77 10.33
C THR A 206 12.91 27.21 10.89
N PRO A 207 13.12 28.50 11.21
CA PRO A 207 14.39 28.93 11.78
C PRO A 207 14.66 28.13 13.05
N GLU A 208 15.80 27.50 13.08
CA GLU A 208 16.28 26.76 14.25
C GLU A 208 16.23 27.71 15.46
N PRO A 209 15.60 27.32 16.59
CA PRO A 209 15.56 28.19 17.75
C PRO A 209 17.00 28.55 18.10
N ALA A 210 17.31 29.86 18.07
CA ALA A 210 18.62 30.37 18.41
C ALA A 210 19.02 29.73 19.74
N SER A 211 20.06 28.90 19.72
CA SER A 211 20.66 28.32 20.94
C SER A 211 21.14 29.49 21.76
N GLY A 212 20.29 29.90 22.74
CA GLY A 212 20.65 30.93 23.71
C GLY A 212 21.89 30.51 24.46
N GLY A 213 22.92 31.29 24.34
CA GLY A 213 24.18 31.16 25.08
C GLY A 213 24.01 31.47 26.57
#